data_c351bba19e232bcba5a25bff86d4dc35
#
_entry.id   c351bba19e232bcba5a25bff86d4dc35
#
_cell.length_a   1.000
_cell.length_b   1.000
_cell.length_c   1.000
_cell.angle_alpha   90.00
_cell.angle_beta   90.00
_cell.angle_gamma   90.00
#
_symmetry.space_group_name_H-M   'P 1'
#
loop_
_entity.id
_entity.type
_entity.pdbx_description
1 polymer ?
#
loop_
_entity_poly.entity_id
_entity_poly.type
_entity_poly.pdbx_seq_one_letter_code
_entity_poly.pdbx_strand_id
1 'polypeptide(L)'
;MTTISVLLVDDHTVVRSGLKALLGTQPDIAVVGDVSSGEEALEAVQEHAPAVVLMDLSMGAGMDGIEAIKKLRQHNPKQAVIVFTTYDSDADIVRAVDAGAMGYLLKDAVPEEIFAAVRGAVQGKSVMSAPVASRLFQHMRNPDEVLTPREAELLSLLTQGLSNRDLGKRLFISEATVKTHLAHIYAKLGVETRAAAIATAIRREGMR
;
A
#
# COMPACT_ATOMS: atom_id res chain seq x y z
N MET A 1 10.09 -31.47 -1.32
CA MET A 1 10.18 -29.99 -1.27
C MET A 1 9.04 -29.52 -0.41
N THR A 2 9.26 -28.63 0.52
CA THR A 2 8.19 -28.11 1.39
C THR A 2 7.34 -27.13 0.59
N THR A 3 6.03 -27.37 0.48
CA THR A 3 5.10 -26.50 -0.22
C THR A 3 4.92 -25.20 0.55
N ILE A 4 4.98 -24.06 -0.15
CA ILE A 4 4.79 -22.73 0.42
C ILE A 4 3.29 -22.46 0.50
N SER A 5 2.76 -22.32 1.71
CA SER A 5 1.36 -21.98 1.95
C SER A 5 1.14 -20.47 1.82
N VAL A 6 0.17 -20.06 1.00
CA VAL A 6 -0.14 -18.67 0.71
C VAL A 6 -1.59 -18.37 1.08
N LEU A 7 -1.82 -17.29 1.82
CA LEU A 7 -3.13 -16.69 2.04
C LEU A 7 -3.29 -15.49 1.11
N LEU A 8 -4.45 -15.40 0.44
CA LEU A 8 -4.79 -14.26 -0.41
C LEU A 8 -5.78 -13.35 0.32
N VAL A 9 -5.52 -12.04 0.32
CA VAL A 9 -6.36 -11.04 0.98
C VAL A 9 -6.60 -9.89 0.00
N ASP A 10 -7.82 -9.80 -0.54
CA ASP A 10 -8.22 -8.79 -1.54
C ASP A 10 -9.75 -8.73 -1.58
N ASP A 11 -10.38 -7.57 -1.66
CA ASP A 11 -11.84 -7.47 -1.73
C ASP A 11 -12.39 -7.79 -3.14
N HIS A 12 -11.52 -7.81 -4.17
CA HIS A 12 -11.89 -8.12 -5.55
C HIS A 12 -11.86 -9.63 -5.83
N THR A 13 -13.01 -10.26 -5.90
CA THR A 13 -13.15 -11.72 -6.14
C THR A 13 -12.43 -12.20 -7.41
N VAL A 14 -12.46 -11.39 -8.49
CA VAL A 14 -11.78 -11.74 -9.76
C VAL A 14 -10.27 -11.81 -9.58
N VAL A 15 -9.69 -10.88 -8.81
CA VAL A 15 -8.24 -10.85 -8.51
C VAL A 15 -7.86 -12.09 -7.70
N ARG A 16 -8.60 -12.41 -6.62
CA ARG A 16 -8.35 -13.62 -5.82
C ARG A 16 -8.42 -14.89 -6.66
N SER A 17 -9.48 -15.02 -7.49
CA SER A 17 -9.63 -16.19 -8.36
C SER A 17 -8.49 -16.31 -9.39
N GLY A 18 -8.06 -15.20 -9.97
CA GLY A 18 -6.93 -15.14 -10.90
C GLY A 18 -5.62 -15.55 -10.23
N LEU A 19 -5.32 -14.98 -9.05
CA LEU A 19 -4.12 -15.33 -8.27
C LEU A 19 -4.13 -16.80 -7.84
N LYS A 20 -5.28 -17.32 -7.42
CA LYS A 20 -5.42 -18.74 -7.05
C LYS A 20 -5.11 -19.69 -8.21
N ALA A 21 -5.65 -19.37 -9.39
CA ALA A 21 -5.37 -20.13 -10.60
C ALA A 21 -3.88 -20.02 -11.00
N LEU A 22 -3.32 -18.81 -10.95
CA LEU A 22 -1.93 -18.53 -11.30
C LEU A 22 -0.96 -19.24 -10.36
N LEU A 23 -1.10 -19.10 -9.05
CA LEU A 23 -0.25 -19.74 -8.05
C LEU A 23 -0.39 -21.27 -8.09
N GLY A 24 -1.59 -21.77 -8.40
CA GLY A 24 -1.86 -23.20 -8.57
C GLY A 24 -1.10 -23.86 -9.74
N THR A 25 -0.52 -23.07 -10.66
CA THR A 25 0.38 -23.62 -11.72
C THR A 25 1.75 -24.02 -11.18
N GLN A 26 2.10 -23.59 -9.97
CA GLN A 26 3.41 -23.84 -9.36
C GLN A 26 3.32 -25.03 -8.39
N PRO A 27 4.13 -26.09 -8.59
CA PRO A 27 4.05 -27.32 -7.78
C PRO A 27 4.51 -27.13 -6.33
N ASP A 28 5.24 -26.04 -6.05
CA ASP A 28 5.81 -25.71 -4.74
C ASP A 28 5.02 -24.63 -4.00
N ILE A 29 3.89 -24.15 -4.53
CA ILE A 29 3.04 -23.11 -3.91
C ILE A 29 1.61 -23.65 -3.78
N ALA A 30 1.00 -23.46 -2.60
CA ALA A 30 -0.40 -23.81 -2.36
C ALA A 30 -1.14 -22.64 -1.71
N VAL A 31 -2.25 -22.23 -2.31
CA VAL A 31 -3.17 -21.27 -1.71
C VAL A 31 -4.01 -22.00 -0.66
N VAL A 32 -3.82 -21.65 0.62
CA VAL A 32 -4.48 -22.32 1.76
C VAL A 32 -5.76 -21.61 2.20
N GLY A 33 -5.98 -20.39 1.73
CA GLY A 33 -7.19 -19.61 1.97
C GLY A 33 -7.24 -18.36 1.11
N ASP A 34 -8.44 -17.82 0.91
CA ASP A 34 -8.65 -16.54 0.28
C ASP A 34 -9.79 -15.79 0.99
N VAL A 35 -9.55 -14.55 1.39
CA VAL A 35 -10.44 -13.71 2.19
C VAL A 35 -10.54 -12.30 1.62
N SER A 36 -11.56 -11.55 2.04
CA SER A 36 -11.95 -10.28 1.42
C SER A 36 -11.69 -9.04 2.28
N SER A 37 -11.25 -9.20 3.52
CA SER A 37 -11.05 -8.09 4.45
C SER A 37 -9.84 -8.29 5.37
N GLY A 38 -9.39 -7.19 6.01
CA GLY A 38 -8.31 -7.25 6.99
C GLY A 38 -8.69 -8.04 8.25
N GLU A 39 -9.95 -7.97 8.67
CA GLU A 39 -10.47 -8.72 9.81
C GLU A 39 -10.43 -10.22 9.55
N GLU A 40 -10.96 -10.67 8.40
CA GLU A 40 -10.90 -12.07 7.98
C GLU A 40 -9.45 -12.56 7.83
N ALA A 41 -8.53 -11.70 7.39
CA ALA A 41 -7.12 -12.06 7.26
C ALA A 41 -6.49 -12.42 8.61
N LEU A 42 -6.83 -11.70 9.70
CA LEU A 42 -6.33 -12.01 11.04
C LEU A 42 -6.79 -13.38 11.52
N GLU A 43 -8.05 -13.72 11.27
CA GLU A 43 -8.63 -15.02 11.63
C GLU A 43 -8.03 -16.15 10.79
N ALA A 44 -7.95 -15.96 9.46
CA ALA A 44 -7.41 -16.94 8.53
C ALA A 44 -5.92 -17.24 8.76
N VAL A 45 -5.12 -16.25 9.18
CA VAL A 45 -3.71 -16.47 9.56
C VAL A 45 -3.60 -17.34 10.80
N GLN A 46 -4.49 -17.20 11.79
CA GLN A 46 -4.50 -18.06 12.97
C GLN A 46 -4.93 -19.49 12.64
N GLU A 47 -5.91 -19.65 11.75
CA GLU A 47 -6.44 -20.97 11.36
C GLU A 47 -5.48 -21.76 10.48
N HIS A 48 -4.92 -21.09 9.45
CA HIS A 48 -4.15 -21.77 8.41
C HIS A 48 -2.63 -21.69 8.57
N ALA A 49 -2.13 -20.80 9.43
CA ALA A 49 -0.71 -20.53 9.65
C ALA A 49 0.07 -20.42 8.32
N PRO A 50 -0.33 -19.53 7.36
CA PRO A 50 0.29 -19.44 6.06
C PRO A 50 1.74 -18.95 6.16
N ALA A 51 2.60 -19.51 5.30
CA ALA A 51 3.99 -19.05 5.22
C ALA A 51 4.08 -17.62 4.67
N VAL A 52 3.19 -17.23 3.75
CA VAL A 52 3.14 -15.92 3.11
C VAL A 52 1.70 -15.43 3.04
N VAL A 53 1.49 -14.14 3.27
CA VAL A 53 0.22 -13.44 3.03
C VAL A 53 0.41 -12.47 1.86
N LEU A 54 -0.39 -12.60 0.80
CA LEU A 54 -0.52 -11.58 -0.24
C LEU A 54 -1.68 -10.67 0.14
N MET A 55 -1.39 -9.38 0.40
CA MET A 55 -2.30 -8.43 1.03
C MET A 55 -2.57 -7.23 0.13
N ASP A 56 -3.82 -7.00 -0.24
CA ASP A 56 -4.20 -5.71 -0.81
C ASP A 56 -4.25 -4.63 0.28
N LEU A 57 -3.93 -3.40 -0.09
CA LEU A 57 -4.00 -2.25 0.81
C LEU A 57 -5.40 -1.66 0.89
N SER A 58 -6.15 -1.69 -0.21
CA SER A 58 -7.47 -1.08 -0.31
C SER A 58 -8.56 -2.13 -0.33
N MET A 59 -9.19 -2.33 0.80
CA MET A 59 -10.26 -3.29 0.99
C MET A 59 -11.47 -2.58 1.62
N GLY A 60 -12.43 -2.16 0.80
CA GLY A 60 -13.75 -1.66 1.17
C GLY A 60 -13.88 -0.90 2.49
N ALA A 61 -14.97 -1.15 3.23
CA ALA A 61 -15.20 -0.62 4.57
C ALA A 61 -14.64 -1.59 5.61
N GLY A 62 -13.94 -1.06 6.63
CA GLY A 62 -13.34 -1.87 7.72
C GLY A 62 -11.85 -1.64 7.85
N MET A 63 -11.14 -2.66 8.28
CA MET A 63 -9.69 -2.62 8.45
C MET A 63 -8.97 -2.60 7.11
N ASP A 64 -8.17 -1.55 6.85
CA ASP A 64 -7.33 -1.47 5.67
C ASP A 64 -6.13 -2.45 5.76
N GLY A 65 -5.46 -2.69 4.61
CA GLY A 65 -4.34 -3.61 4.55
C GLY A 65 -3.15 -3.17 5.41
N ILE A 66 -2.92 -1.88 5.58
CA ILE A 66 -1.83 -1.35 6.43
C ILE A 66 -2.09 -1.69 7.90
N GLU A 67 -3.32 -1.51 8.38
CA GLU A 67 -3.70 -1.87 9.75
C GLU A 67 -3.63 -3.38 9.96
N ALA A 68 -4.08 -4.16 8.98
CA ALA A 68 -3.99 -5.62 9.02
C ALA A 68 -2.52 -6.09 9.12
N ILE A 69 -1.61 -5.54 8.29
CA ILE A 69 -0.17 -5.83 8.34
C ILE A 69 0.39 -5.54 9.75
N LYS A 70 0.08 -4.37 10.32
CA LYS A 70 0.54 -4.02 11.67
C LYS A 70 0.10 -5.03 12.71
N LYS A 71 -1.18 -5.43 12.70
CA LYS A 71 -1.72 -6.40 13.65
C LYS A 71 -1.11 -7.79 13.45
N LEU A 72 -0.96 -8.25 12.21
CA LEU A 72 -0.29 -9.53 11.91
C LEU A 72 1.15 -9.54 12.43
N ARG A 73 1.88 -8.47 12.22
CA ARG A 73 3.28 -8.33 12.67
C ARG A 73 3.41 -8.19 14.19
N GLN A 74 2.42 -7.60 14.87
CA GLN A 74 2.38 -7.56 16.33
C GLN A 74 2.18 -8.96 16.93
N HIS A 75 1.32 -9.79 16.32
CA HIS A 75 1.07 -11.17 16.78
C HIS A 75 2.21 -12.11 16.41
N ASN A 76 2.74 -12.00 15.19
CA ASN A 76 3.86 -12.79 14.70
C ASN A 76 4.87 -11.92 13.97
N PRO A 77 5.95 -11.45 14.63
CA PRO A 77 6.99 -10.64 14.01
C PRO A 77 7.70 -11.30 12.80
N LYS A 78 7.54 -12.61 12.60
CA LYS A 78 8.13 -13.36 11.48
C LYS A 78 7.15 -13.60 10.34
N GLN A 79 5.86 -13.21 10.49
CA GLN A 79 4.88 -13.38 9.43
C GLN A 79 5.32 -12.65 8.16
N ALA A 80 5.52 -13.40 7.08
CA ALA A 80 5.83 -12.80 5.79
C ALA A 80 4.55 -12.22 5.18
N VAL A 81 4.54 -10.92 4.95
CA VAL A 81 3.45 -10.22 4.28
C VAL A 81 4.01 -9.48 3.08
N ILE A 82 3.47 -9.77 1.90
CA ILE A 82 3.76 -9.08 0.63
C ILE A 82 2.52 -8.27 0.27
N VAL A 83 2.70 -6.99 0.07
CA VAL A 83 1.66 -6.12 -0.48
C VAL A 83 1.46 -6.44 -1.96
N PHE A 84 0.19 -6.57 -2.40
CA PHE A 84 -0.20 -6.78 -3.77
C PHE A 84 -1.38 -5.86 -4.10
N THR A 85 -1.10 -4.70 -4.69
CA THR A 85 -2.08 -3.61 -4.80
C THR A 85 -1.98 -2.86 -6.13
N THR A 86 -3.02 -2.11 -6.47
CA THR A 86 -2.99 -1.11 -7.57
C THR A 86 -2.37 0.22 -7.13
N TYR A 87 -2.22 0.45 -5.82
CA TYR A 87 -1.69 1.69 -5.27
C TYR A 87 -0.17 1.71 -5.38
N ASP A 88 0.36 2.79 -5.96
CA ASP A 88 1.77 3.01 -6.19
C ASP A 88 2.28 4.33 -5.60
N SER A 89 1.48 4.99 -4.72
CA SER A 89 1.92 6.23 -4.13
C SER A 89 3.12 6.02 -3.19
N ASP A 90 4.06 6.96 -3.18
CA ASP A 90 5.23 6.90 -2.31
C ASP A 90 4.83 6.79 -0.83
N ALA A 91 3.72 7.46 -0.46
CA ALA A 91 3.19 7.40 0.91
C ALA A 91 2.69 5.99 1.28
N ASP A 92 2.03 5.28 0.37
CA ASP A 92 1.54 3.92 0.63
C ASP A 92 2.68 2.91 0.71
N ILE A 93 3.69 3.05 -0.16
CA ILE A 93 4.91 2.23 -0.11
C ILE A 93 5.60 2.37 1.25
N VAL A 94 5.83 3.61 1.69
CA VAL A 94 6.49 3.88 2.98
C VAL A 94 5.64 3.36 4.15
N ARG A 95 4.35 3.64 4.17
CA ARG A 95 3.45 3.15 5.21
C ARG A 95 3.42 1.62 5.31
N ALA A 96 3.44 0.93 4.17
CA ALA A 96 3.47 -0.53 4.13
C ALA A 96 4.78 -1.08 4.69
N VAL A 97 5.93 -0.49 4.32
CA VAL A 97 7.25 -0.87 4.85
C VAL A 97 7.34 -0.62 6.35
N ASP A 98 6.88 0.55 6.82
CA ASP A 98 6.83 0.89 8.25
C ASP A 98 5.88 -0.02 9.04
N ALA A 99 4.81 -0.49 8.41
CA ALA A 99 3.90 -1.49 8.99
C ALA A 99 4.53 -2.89 9.10
N GLY A 100 5.67 -3.12 8.40
CA GLY A 100 6.41 -4.37 8.42
C GLY A 100 6.16 -5.27 7.21
N ALA A 101 5.66 -4.75 6.09
CA ALA A 101 5.58 -5.50 4.85
C ALA A 101 6.98 -5.94 4.41
N MET A 102 7.12 -7.20 4.03
CA MET A 102 8.38 -7.78 3.57
C MET A 102 8.59 -7.58 2.07
N GLY A 103 7.51 -7.39 1.31
CA GLY A 103 7.54 -7.15 -0.11
C GLY A 103 6.43 -6.21 -0.57
N TYR A 104 6.58 -5.68 -1.79
CA TYR A 104 5.59 -4.81 -2.40
C TYR A 104 5.55 -5.04 -3.91
N LEU A 105 4.41 -5.49 -4.40
CA LEU A 105 4.13 -5.74 -5.80
C LEU A 105 2.90 -4.94 -6.23
N LEU A 106 2.93 -4.47 -7.46
CA LEU A 106 1.75 -3.90 -8.10
C LEU A 106 0.90 -5.01 -8.76
N LYS A 107 -0.40 -4.79 -8.89
CA LYS A 107 -1.33 -5.78 -9.50
C LYS A 107 -1.08 -6.00 -11.01
N ASP A 108 -0.24 -5.18 -11.64
CA ASP A 108 0.25 -5.35 -13.01
C ASP A 108 1.59 -6.14 -13.10
N ALA A 109 2.11 -6.61 -11.96
CA ALA A 109 3.32 -7.42 -11.92
C ALA A 109 3.16 -8.70 -12.76
N VAL A 110 4.22 -9.07 -13.48
CA VAL A 110 4.22 -10.30 -14.27
C VAL A 110 4.25 -11.54 -13.36
N PRO A 111 3.71 -12.69 -13.81
CA PRO A 111 3.62 -13.92 -13.00
C PRO A 111 4.93 -14.31 -12.33
N GLU A 112 6.03 -14.17 -13.03
CA GLU A 112 7.37 -14.55 -12.57
C GLU A 112 7.82 -13.73 -11.36
N GLU A 113 7.44 -12.44 -11.30
CA GLU A 113 7.73 -11.57 -10.16
C GLU A 113 6.93 -12.00 -8.93
N ILE A 114 5.66 -12.39 -9.09
CA ILE A 114 4.81 -12.88 -8.01
C ILE A 114 5.38 -14.18 -7.43
N PHE A 115 5.77 -15.13 -8.30
CA PHE A 115 6.38 -16.40 -7.85
C PHE A 115 7.72 -16.16 -7.14
N ALA A 116 8.55 -15.27 -7.69
CA ALA A 116 9.83 -14.91 -7.08
C ALA A 116 9.64 -14.26 -5.71
N ALA A 117 8.65 -13.38 -5.57
CA ALA A 117 8.32 -12.72 -4.32
C ALA A 117 7.88 -13.73 -3.24
N VAL A 118 6.96 -14.63 -3.57
CA VAL A 118 6.49 -15.68 -2.65
C VAL A 118 7.66 -16.57 -2.19
N ARG A 119 8.52 -17.02 -3.11
CA ARG A 119 9.69 -17.84 -2.77
C ARG A 119 10.74 -17.06 -1.98
N GLY A 120 10.94 -15.78 -2.31
CA GLY A 120 11.87 -14.90 -1.60
C GLY A 120 11.44 -14.64 -0.17
N ALA A 121 10.14 -14.42 0.06
CA ALA A 121 9.60 -14.11 1.37
C ALA A 121 9.84 -15.20 2.41
N VAL A 122 9.70 -16.47 2.05
CA VAL A 122 10.02 -17.60 2.96
C VAL A 122 11.52 -17.75 3.25
N GLN A 123 12.38 -17.14 2.41
CA GLN A 123 13.83 -17.07 2.64
C GLN A 123 14.23 -15.80 3.43
N GLY A 124 13.27 -15.00 3.88
CA GLY A 124 13.54 -13.74 4.56
C GLY A 124 14.05 -12.60 3.66
N LYS A 125 13.92 -12.74 2.33
CA LYS A 125 14.34 -11.73 1.37
C LYS A 125 13.19 -10.74 1.14
N SER A 126 13.51 -9.44 1.18
CA SER A 126 12.58 -8.42 0.71
C SER A 126 12.50 -8.44 -0.82
N VAL A 127 11.29 -8.44 -1.36
CA VAL A 127 11.05 -8.42 -2.80
C VAL A 127 10.16 -7.23 -3.15
N MET A 128 10.70 -6.36 -3.99
CA MET A 128 9.98 -5.19 -4.49
C MET A 128 10.21 -5.11 -5.99
N SER A 129 9.21 -4.69 -6.74
CA SER A 129 9.40 -4.35 -8.14
C SER A 129 10.40 -3.18 -8.28
N ALA A 130 11.13 -3.09 -9.38
CA ALA A 130 12.13 -2.05 -9.57
C ALA A 130 11.57 -0.62 -9.43
N PRO A 131 10.36 -0.29 -9.93
CA PRO A 131 9.75 1.01 -9.70
C PRO A 131 9.49 1.30 -8.21
N VAL A 132 8.98 0.33 -7.46
CA VAL A 132 8.70 0.48 -6.02
C VAL A 132 9.99 0.69 -5.23
N ALA A 133 11.01 -0.10 -5.49
CA ALA A 133 12.32 0.05 -4.84
C ALA A 133 12.93 1.42 -5.12
N SER A 134 12.87 1.91 -6.38
CA SER A 134 13.36 3.25 -6.74
C SER A 134 12.68 4.36 -5.95
N ARG A 135 11.34 4.30 -5.80
CA ARG A 135 10.56 5.28 -5.03
C ARG A 135 10.89 5.23 -3.55
N LEU A 136 11.01 4.04 -2.98
CA LEU A 136 11.43 3.89 -1.58
C LEU A 136 12.82 4.50 -1.32
N PHE A 137 13.79 4.25 -2.22
CA PHE A 137 15.12 4.84 -2.11
C PHE A 137 15.10 6.37 -2.27
N GLN A 138 14.27 6.91 -3.16
CA GLN A 138 14.09 8.36 -3.29
C GLN A 138 13.53 8.96 -2.00
N HIS A 139 12.51 8.33 -1.41
CA HIS A 139 11.96 8.76 -0.12
C HIS A 139 13.01 8.71 1.00
N MET A 140 13.81 7.64 1.08
CA MET A 140 14.87 7.53 2.09
C MET A 140 15.97 8.60 1.94
N ARG A 141 16.22 9.06 0.71
CA ARG A 141 17.20 10.13 0.43
C ARG A 141 16.65 11.53 0.70
N ASN A 142 15.36 11.74 0.46
CA ASN A 142 14.68 13.03 0.59
C ASN A 142 13.32 12.86 1.30
N PRO A 143 13.30 12.48 2.58
CA PRO A 143 12.04 12.23 3.31
C PRO A 143 11.15 13.47 3.41
N ASP A 144 11.73 14.67 3.33
CA ASP A 144 11.00 15.94 3.37
C ASP A 144 10.32 16.32 2.05
N GLU A 145 10.60 15.65 0.93
CA GLU A 145 9.99 15.94 -0.38
C GLU A 145 8.70 15.16 -0.64
N VAL A 146 8.40 14.14 0.18
CA VAL A 146 7.22 13.30 0.00
C VAL A 146 6.07 13.79 0.87
N LEU A 147 4.89 13.89 0.25
CA LEU A 147 3.68 14.28 0.98
C LEU A 147 3.28 13.17 1.97
N THR A 148 3.01 13.56 3.21
CA THR A 148 2.38 12.66 4.17
C THR A 148 0.96 12.28 3.71
N PRO A 149 0.35 11.18 4.19
CA PRO A 149 -1.02 10.81 3.84
C PRO A 149 -2.02 11.96 4.05
N ARG A 150 -1.84 12.73 5.12
CA ARG A 150 -2.69 13.88 5.43
C ARG A 150 -2.50 15.04 4.47
N GLU A 151 -1.28 15.29 4.03
CA GLU A 151 -0.95 16.28 3.01
C GLU A 151 -1.46 15.86 1.63
N ALA A 152 -1.38 14.57 1.30
CA ALA A 152 -1.92 14.02 0.05
C ALA A 152 -3.45 14.12 0.01
N GLU A 153 -4.15 13.77 1.10
CA GLU A 153 -5.60 13.94 1.25
C GLU A 153 -6.00 15.40 1.09
N LEU A 154 -5.29 16.32 1.76
CA LEU A 154 -5.54 17.75 1.67
C LEU A 154 -5.31 18.26 0.25
N LEU A 155 -4.26 17.80 -0.44
CA LEU A 155 -3.98 18.17 -1.83
C LEU A 155 -5.07 17.67 -2.78
N SER A 156 -5.56 16.46 -2.62
CA SER A 156 -6.68 15.91 -3.39
C SER A 156 -7.97 16.74 -3.21
N LEU A 157 -8.29 17.13 -1.97
CA LEU A 157 -9.42 18.01 -1.70
C LEU A 157 -9.20 19.43 -2.26
N LEU A 158 -7.95 19.89 -2.34
CA LEU A 158 -7.58 21.19 -2.93
C LEU A 158 -7.90 21.24 -4.42
N THR A 159 -7.71 20.14 -5.16
CA THR A 159 -8.04 20.05 -6.60
C THR A 159 -9.53 20.17 -6.87
N GLN A 160 -10.39 19.88 -5.88
CA GLN A 160 -11.84 20.07 -5.96
C GLN A 160 -12.28 21.52 -5.77
N GLY A 161 -11.35 22.47 -5.61
CA GLY A 161 -11.66 23.89 -5.49
C GLY A 161 -12.14 24.34 -4.10
N LEU A 162 -12.04 23.50 -3.07
CA LEU A 162 -12.50 23.80 -1.71
C LEU A 162 -11.68 24.94 -1.08
N SER A 163 -12.33 25.88 -0.38
CA SER A 163 -11.64 26.91 0.39
C SER A 163 -10.91 26.33 1.61
N ASN A 164 -9.96 27.09 2.20
CA ASN A 164 -9.27 26.63 3.42
C ASN A 164 -10.24 26.36 4.58
N ARG A 165 -11.32 27.13 4.66
CA ARG A 165 -12.39 26.93 5.64
C ARG A 165 -13.13 25.62 5.41
N ASP A 166 -13.43 25.27 4.14
CA ASP A 166 -14.14 24.05 3.80
C ASP A 166 -13.22 22.82 3.94
N LEU A 167 -11.95 22.95 3.58
CA LEU A 167 -10.92 21.96 3.87
C LEU A 167 -10.83 21.69 5.38
N GLY A 168 -10.79 22.73 6.20
CA GLY A 168 -10.77 22.59 7.66
C GLY A 168 -11.98 21.82 8.19
N LYS A 169 -13.19 22.15 7.71
CA LYS A 169 -14.42 21.42 8.08
C LYS A 169 -14.36 19.95 7.67
N ARG A 170 -13.96 19.68 6.42
CA ARG A 170 -13.91 18.34 5.86
C ARG A 170 -12.89 17.45 6.58
N LEU A 171 -11.79 18.03 6.99
CA LEU A 171 -10.66 17.36 7.64
C LEU A 171 -10.70 17.42 9.18
N PHE A 172 -11.72 18.06 9.76
CA PHE A 172 -11.88 18.26 11.21
C PHE A 172 -10.68 18.97 11.87
N ILE A 173 -10.10 19.97 11.18
CA ILE A 173 -8.98 20.79 11.66
C ILE A 173 -9.26 22.29 11.51
N SER A 174 -8.49 23.13 12.21
CA SER A 174 -8.62 24.59 12.10
C SER A 174 -8.13 25.09 10.73
N GLU A 175 -8.66 26.27 10.30
CA GLU A 175 -8.17 26.93 9.09
C GLU A 175 -6.68 27.28 9.19
N ALA A 176 -6.18 27.61 10.39
CA ALA A 176 -4.77 27.85 10.63
C ALA A 176 -3.93 26.57 10.38
N THR A 177 -4.41 25.42 10.84
CA THR A 177 -3.77 24.13 10.59
C THR A 177 -3.75 23.79 9.09
N VAL A 178 -4.84 24.08 8.36
CA VAL A 178 -4.87 23.92 6.89
C VAL A 178 -3.78 24.76 6.23
N LYS A 179 -3.63 26.04 6.63
CA LYS A 179 -2.58 26.92 6.07
C LYS A 179 -1.18 26.37 6.32
N THR A 180 -0.91 25.82 7.51
CA THR A 180 0.37 25.18 7.83
C THR A 180 0.64 23.97 6.93
N HIS A 181 -0.35 23.08 6.78
CA HIS A 181 -0.20 21.94 5.88
C HIS A 181 0.00 22.36 4.42
N LEU A 182 -0.72 23.39 3.96
CA LEU A 182 -0.53 23.90 2.59
C LEU A 182 0.88 24.47 2.37
N ALA A 183 1.45 25.16 3.36
CA ALA A 183 2.82 25.65 3.28
C ALA A 183 3.83 24.50 3.14
N HIS A 184 3.66 23.41 3.92
CA HIS A 184 4.50 22.20 3.80
C HIS A 184 4.30 21.52 2.45
N ILE A 185 3.05 21.37 1.97
CA ILE A 185 2.75 20.80 0.64
C ILE A 185 3.44 21.62 -0.46
N TYR A 186 3.36 22.96 -0.40
CA TYR A 186 3.98 23.82 -1.41
C TYR A 186 5.50 23.67 -1.41
N ALA A 187 6.13 23.63 -0.22
CA ALA A 187 7.56 23.38 -0.10
C ALA A 187 7.96 22.01 -0.69
N LYS A 188 7.22 20.94 -0.34
CA LYS A 188 7.45 19.57 -0.83
C LYS A 188 7.21 19.40 -2.34
N LEU A 189 6.30 20.18 -2.92
CA LEU A 189 6.03 20.15 -4.37
C LEU A 189 6.95 21.08 -5.17
N GLY A 190 7.76 21.91 -4.49
CA GLY A 190 8.60 22.93 -5.13
C GLY A 190 7.78 24.03 -5.82
N VAL A 191 6.62 24.42 -5.25
CA VAL A 191 5.71 25.40 -5.82
C VAL A 191 5.41 26.51 -4.81
N GLU A 192 5.10 27.71 -5.29
CA GLU A 192 4.84 28.87 -4.43
C GLU A 192 3.36 29.25 -4.33
N THR A 193 2.52 28.71 -5.21
CA THR A 193 1.12 29.12 -5.30
C THR A 193 0.16 27.93 -5.24
N ARG A 194 -1.07 28.23 -4.76
CA ARG A 194 -2.17 27.28 -4.77
C ARG A 194 -2.46 26.74 -6.17
N ALA A 195 -2.46 27.61 -7.18
CA ALA A 195 -2.73 27.22 -8.55
C ALA A 195 -1.65 26.27 -9.09
N ALA A 196 -0.38 26.52 -8.79
CA ALA A 196 0.73 25.65 -9.17
C ALA A 196 0.65 24.28 -8.47
N ALA A 197 0.26 24.24 -7.19
CA ALA A 197 0.06 22.99 -6.46
C ALA A 197 -1.07 22.15 -7.09
N ILE A 198 -2.21 22.77 -7.42
CA ILE A 198 -3.33 22.11 -8.10
C ILE A 198 -2.89 21.56 -9.46
N ALA A 199 -2.21 22.38 -10.28
CA ALA A 199 -1.74 21.94 -11.59
C ALA A 199 -0.75 20.76 -11.50
N THR A 200 0.11 20.75 -10.49
CA THR A 200 1.06 19.65 -10.24
C THR A 200 0.32 18.38 -9.80
N ALA A 201 -0.70 18.50 -8.94
CA ALA A 201 -1.52 17.37 -8.52
C ALA A 201 -2.26 16.72 -9.69
N ILE A 202 -2.97 17.52 -10.50
CA ILE A 202 -3.71 17.04 -11.69
C ILE A 202 -2.77 16.34 -12.68
N ARG A 203 -1.56 16.87 -12.89
CA ARG A 203 -0.57 16.26 -13.78
C ARG A 203 -0.10 14.91 -13.27
N ARG A 204 0.09 14.75 -11.96
CA ARG A 204 0.44 13.47 -11.32
C ARG A 204 -0.69 12.45 -11.38
N GLU A 205 -1.94 12.87 -11.31
CA GLU A 205 -3.11 12.00 -11.46
C GLU A 205 -3.37 11.61 -12.92
N GLY A 206 -3.14 12.49 -13.88
CA GLY A 206 -3.35 12.24 -15.31
C GLY A 206 -2.25 11.40 -16.01
N MET A 207 -1.18 11.07 -15.31
CA MET A 207 -0.13 10.13 -15.77
C MET A 207 -0.30 8.72 -15.18
N ARG A 208 -1.42 8.46 -14.51
CA ARG A 208 -1.81 7.16 -13.93
C ARG A 208 -2.77 6.39 -14.81
#